data_cc197f4373d0e04e02eb56924d52298d
#
_entry.id   cc197f4373d0e04e02eb56924d52298d
#
_cell.length_a   1.000
_cell.length_b   1.000
_cell.length_c   1.000
_cell.angle_alpha   90.00
_cell.angle_beta   90.00
_cell.angle_gamma   90.00
#
_symmetry.space_group_name_H-M   'P 1'
#
loop_
_entity.id
_entity.type
_entity.pdbx_description
1 polymer ?
#
loop_
_entity_poly.entity_id
_entity_poly.type
_entity_poly.pdbx_seq_one_letter_code
_entity_poly.pdbx_strand_id
1 'polypeptide(L)'
;MKKNIFAAATLCTLFFVGCNNNPETVVEEFYKANKANDFEKALSYTNIAKEEREEVIDILSDMGMVIHEYKVLGSTIDEGDTTATVDLHLVTSSAFYPDSLADDIKVPCVKSGRQWQVKLI
;
A
#
# COMPACT_ATOMS: atom_id res chain seq x y z
N MET A 1 -17.86 2.79 18.78
CA MET A 1 -17.56 2.95 19.65
C MET A 1 -17.74 3.13 19.96
N LYS A 2 -17.52 3.14 19.66
CA LYS A 2 -17.31 3.37 20.35
C LYS A 2 -16.92 3.49 20.59
N LYS A 3 -16.77 3.39 20.05
CA LYS A 3 -16.31 3.59 20.62
C LYS A 3 -15.77 3.59 20.71
N ASN A 4 -15.74 3.44 20.27
CA ASN A 4 -15.11 3.52 20.77
C ASN A 4 -14.82 3.55 20.50
N ILE A 5 -14.44 3.44 20.03
CA ILE A 5 -13.93 3.38 20.34
C ILE A 5 -13.77 3.69 20.25
N PHE A 6 -13.63 3.72 20.06
CA PHE A 6 -13.27 4.04 20.58
C PHE A 6 -12.86 4.14 20.61
N ALA A 7 -12.31 3.95 19.89
CA ALA A 7 -11.73 3.99 20.43
C ALA A 7 -11.34 3.91 20.15
N ALA A 8 -11.20 3.82 19.74
CA ALA A 8 -10.62 3.67 20.06
C ALA A 8 -10.35 3.83 19.57
N ALA A 9 -10.28 3.89 19.04
CA ALA A 9 -9.88 3.97 19.27
C ALA A 9 -9.64 4.24 19.02
N THR A 10 -9.50 4.31 18.63
CA THR A 10 -9.12 4.45 18.95
C THR A 10 -8.75 4.46 18.65
N LEU A 11 -8.46 4.43 18.39
CA LEU A 11 -7.91 4.22 18.43
C LEU A 11 -7.55 4.34 17.65
N CYS A 12 -7.38 4.36 17.29
CA CYS A 12 -6.84 4.31 16.82
C CYS A 12 -6.65 5.07 16.19
N THR A 13 -6.72 5.26 16.12
CA THR A 13 -6.39 5.80 16.02
C THR A 13 -5.96 6.29 15.89
N LEU A 14 -5.67 6.40 15.86
CA LEU A 14 -5.17 6.47 16.04
C LEU A 14 -4.78 6.37 15.74
N PHE A 15 -4.51 6.26 15.50
CA PHE A 15 -4.09 5.64 15.53
C PHE A 15 -3.96 5.24 14.64
N PHE A 16 -4.19 5.24 14.08
CA PHE A 16 -3.83 4.71 13.55
C PHE A 16 -2.60 4.11 13.33
N VAL A 17 -2.02 4.14 13.89
CA VAL A 17 -0.61 3.88 14.03
C VAL A 17 -0.31 2.39 13.95
N GLY A 18 -1.11 1.58 14.48
CA GLY A 18 -0.91 0.13 14.44
C GLY A 18 -0.95 -0.47 13.05
N CYS A 19 -1.47 0.27 12.06
CA CYS A 19 -1.69 -0.26 10.73
C CYS A 19 -0.39 -0.60 9.98
N ASN A 20 0.74 0.02 10.35
CA ASN A 20 1.99 -0.15 9.62
C ASN A 20 2.98 -1.07 10.31
N ASN A 21 2.53 -1.83 11.30
CA ASN A 21 3.40 -2.76 12.02
C ASN A 21 3.67 -4.06 11.27
N ASN A 22 3.02 -4.24 10.14
CA ASN A 22 3.05 -5.51 9.41
C ASN A 22 3.13 -5.21 7.91
N PRO A 23 4.08 -5.84 7.18
CA PRO A 23 4.20 -5.55 5.74
C PRO A 23 2.95 -5.92 4.96
N GLU A 24 2.23 -6.96 5.33
CA GLU A 24 1.01 -7.33 4.62
C GLU A 24 -0.05 -6.24 4.76
N THR A 25 -0.17 -5.66 5.95
CA THR A 25 -1.15 -4.60 6.21
C THR A 25 -0.83 -3.34 5.39
N VAL A 26 0.45 -2.95 5.35
CA VAL A 26 0.81 -1.74 4.61
C VAL A 26 0.59 -1.92 3.10
N VAL A 27 0.86 -3.11 2.57
CA VAL A 27 0.60 -3.39 1.16
C VAL A 27 -0.90 -3.35 0.87
N GLU A 28 -1.69 -3.93 1.75
CA GLU A 28 -3.15 -3.93 1.61
C GLU A 28 -3.70 -2.50 1.61
N GLU A 29 -3.25 -1.67 2.53
CA GLU A 29 -3.69 -0.27 2.60
C GLU A 29 -3.23 0.54 1.39
N PHE A 30 -2.02 0.26 0.90
CA PHE A 30 -1.49 0.90 -0.30
C PHE A 30 -2.39 0.62 -1.51
N TYR A 31 -2.72 -0.65 -1.74
CA TYR A 31 -3.56 -1.01 -2.90
C TYR A 31 -5.00 -0.59 -2.71
N LYS A 32 -5.49 -0.57 -1.49
CA LYS A 32 -6.83 -0.06 -1.19
C LYS A 32 -6.95 1.42 -1.57
N ALA A 33 -5.96 2.21 -1.21
CA ALA A 33 -5.95 3.63 -1.55
C ALA A 33 -5.81 3.84 -3.07
N ASN A 34 -4.96 3.05 -3.72
CA ASN A 34 -4.82 3.13 -5.18
C ASN A 34 -6.13 2.78 -5.88
N LYS A 35 -6.81 1.75 -5.41
CA LYS A 35 -8.09 1.35 -6.01
C LYS A 35 -9.13 2.46 -5.90
N ALA A 36 -9.06 3.24 -4.82
CA ALA A 36 -9.95 4.38 -4.61
C ALA A 36 -9.48 5.64 -5.31
N ASN A 37 -8.37 5.57 -6.06
CA ASN A 37 -7.73 6.70 -6.72
C ASN A 37 -7.27 7.78 -5.75
N ASP A 38 -7.02 7.40 -4.50
CA ASP A 38 -6.47 8.29 -3.49
C ASP A 38 -4.95 8.15 -3.48
N PHE A 39 -4.30 8.71 -4.50
CA PHE A 39 -2.87 8.50 -4.71
C PHE A 39 -2.03 9.18 -3.62
N GLU A 40 -2.50 10.30 -3.09
CA GLU A 40 -1.81 10.97 -1.99
C GLU A 40 -1.71 10.05 -0.78
N LYS A 41 -2.82 9.43 -0.43
CA LYS A 41 -2.85 8.49 0.69
C LYS A 41 -2.02 7.24 0.38
N ALA A 42 -2.14 6.73 -0.85
CA ALA A 42 -1.37 5.55 -1.25
C ALA A 42 0.13 5.79 -1.08
N LEU A 43 0.62 6.92 -1.56
CA LEU A 43 2.05 7.22 -1.49
C LEU A 43 2.52 7.47 -0.06
N SER A 44 1.61 7.78 0.86
CA SER A 44 1.98 7.92 2.27
C SER A 44 2.42 6.59 2.89
N TYR A 45 2.08 5.46 2.26
CA TYR A 45 2.48 4.13 2.71
C TYR A 45 3.78 3.67 2.04
N THR A 46 4.43 4.53 1.27
CA THR A 46 5.63 4.17 0.51
C THR A 46 6.85 4.92 1.04
N ASN A 47 8.02 4.57 0.50
CA ASN A 47 9.26 5.28 0.84
C ASN A 47 9.54 6.46 -0.09
N ILE A 48 8.54 6.91 -0.85
CA ILE A 48 8.66 8.12 -1.67
C ILE A 48 8.64 9.34 -0.75
N ALA A 49 9.61 10.24 -0.93
CA ALA A 49 9.68 11.47 -0.14
C ALA A 49 8.46 12.34 -0.43
N LYS A 50 7.98 13.05 0.59
CA LYS A 50 6.77 13.86 0.49
C LYS A 50 6.87 14.88 -0.65
N GLU A 51 8.04 15.49 -0.82
CA GLU A 51 8.23 16.51 -1.87
C GLU A 51 8.19 15.93 -3.29
N GLU A 52 8.32 14.63 -3.43
CA GLU A 52 8.31 13.96 -4.74
C GLU A 52 6.96 13.37 -5.10
N ARG A 53 6.03 13.37 -4.15
CA ARG A 53 4.74 12.68 -4.34
C ARG A 53 3.91 13.29 -5.45
N GLU A 54 3.92 14.60 -5.57
CA GLU A 54 3.11 15.28 -6.58
C GLU A 54 3.49 14.84 -7.99
N GLU A 55 4.77 14.74 -8.25
CA GLU A 55 5.27 14.28 -9.55
C GLU A 55 4.85 12.85 -9.83
N VAL A 56 4.94 11.98 -8.82
CA VAL A 56 4.54 10.59 -8.97
C VAL A 56 3.04 10.47 -9.19
N ILE A 57 2.25 11.29 -8.51
CA ILE A 57 0.80 11.30 -8.68
C ILE A 57 0.43 11.66 -10.11
N ASP A 58 1.12 12.64 -10.70
CA ASP A 58 0.88 13.05 -12.09
C ASP A 58 1.15 11.88 -13.04
N ILE A 59 2.22 11.13 -12.80
CA ILE A 59 2.56 9.97 -13.63
C ILE A 59 1.48 8.89 -13.49
N LEU A 60 1.07 8.61 -12.27
CA LEU A 60 0.05 7.58 -12.01
C LEU A 60 -1.28 7.94 -12.64
N SER A 61 -1.65 9.23 -12.57
CA SER A 61 -2.90 9.71 -13.17
C SER A 61 -2.87 9.55 -14.69
N ASP A 62 -1.73 9.82 -15.31
CA ASP A 62 -1.59 9.72 -16.77
C ASP A 62 -1.65 8.28 -17.25
N MET A 63 -1.23 7.33 -16.42
CA MET A 63 -1.26 5.91 -16.78
C MET A 63 -2.68 5.35 -16.87
N GLY A 64 -3.62 5.99 -16.17
CA GLY A 64 -5.01 5.55 -16.19
C GLY A 64 -5.20 4.12 -15.72
N MET A 65 -4.35 3.68 -14.75
CA MET A 65 -4.44 2.33 -14.24
C MET A 65 -5.67 2.16 -13.34
N VAL A 66 -6.37 1.06 -13.54
CA VAL A 66 -7.53 0.71 -12.71
C VAL A 66 -7.22 -0.60 -12.01
N ILE A 67 -7.36 -0.62 -10.69
CA ILE A 67 -7.21 -1.83 -9.91
C ILE A 67 -8.60 -2.42 -9.70
N HIS A 68 -8.82 -3.61 -10.23
CA HIS A 68 -10.12 -4.30 -10.13
C HIS A 68 -10.17 -5.17 -8.88
N GLU A 69 -9.05 -5.79 -8.55
CA GLU A 69 -8.98 -6.72 -7.43
C GLU A 69 -7.56 -6.76 -6.88
N TYR A 70 -7.43 -6.90 -5.58
CA TYR A 70 -6.14 -7.13 -4.95
C TYR A 70 -6.34 -8.08 -3.77
N LYS A 71 -5.39 -8.98 -3.56
CA LYS A 71 -5.46 -9.93 -2.47
C LYS A 71 -4.07 -10.30 -2.00
N VAL A 72 -3.79 -10.09 -0.73
CA VAL A 72 -2.52 -10.51 -0.14
C VAL A 72 -2.55 -12.01 0.03
N LEU A 73 -1.54 -12.69 -0.50
CA LEU A 73 -1.42 -14.15 -0.45
C LEU A 73 -0.53 -14.61 0.69
N GLY A 74 0.44 -13.80 1.09
CA GLY A 74 1.36 -14.14 2.15
C GLY A 74 2.54 -13.19 2.13
N SER A 75 3.50 -13.41 3.02
CA SER A 75 4.68 -12.56 3.09
C SER A 75 5.86 -13.31 3.69
N THR A 76 7.05 -12.80 3.41
CA THR A 76 8.29 -13.29 3.98
C THR A 76 9.07 -12.09 4.50
N ILE A 77 9.42 -12.12 5.78
CA ILE A 77 10.27 -11.10 6.39
C ILE A 77 11.69 -11.62 6.36
N ASP A 78 12.60 -10.80 5.84
CA ASP A 78 13.98 -11.21 5.68
C ASP A 78 14.73 -11.20 7.00
N GLU A 79 15.85 -11.88 7.02
CA GLU A 79 16.74 -11.91 8.17
C GLU A 79 17.15 -10.48 8.51
N GLY A 80 17.04 -10.10 9.78
CA GLY A 80 17.32 -8.74 10.21
C GLY A 80 16.09 -7.88 10.40
N ASP A 81 14.93 -8.35 9.92
CA ASP A 81 13.63 -7.70 10.13
C ASP A 81 13.51 -6.27 9.59
N THR A 82 14.28 -5.94 8.54
CA THR A 82 14.24 -4.59 7.96
C THR A 82 13.67 -4.57 6.54
N THR A 83 13.57 -5.73 5.90
CA THR A 83 12.97 -5.83 4.56
C THR A 83 12.03 -7.02 4.54
N ALA A 84 11.08 -6.96 3.61
CA ALA A 84 10.10 -8.04 3.45
C ALA A 84 9.60 -8.07 2.02
N THR A 85 9.02 -9.19 1.63
CA THR A 85 8.36 -9.36 0.34
C THR A 85 6.94 -9.83 0.60
N VAL A 86 5.96 -9.15 0.01
CA VAL A 86 4.56 -9.52 0.14
C VAL A 86 4.08 -10.07 -1.20
N ASP A 87 3.53 -11.26 -1.19
CA ASP A 87 2.96 -11.87 -2.38
C ASP A 87 1.52 -11.38 -2.54
N LEU A 88 1.21 -10.87 -3.72
CA LEU A 88 -0.06 -10.21 -3.98
C LEU A 88 -0.64 -10.68 -5.30
N HIS A 89 -1.91 -11.03 -5.28
CA HIS A 89 -2.67 -11.28 -6.50
C HIS A 89 -3.33 -9.97 -6.91
N LEU A 90 -3.12 -9.55 -8.15
CA LEU A 90 -3.54 -8.24 -8.62
C LEU A 90 -4.22 -8.36 -9.98
N VAL A 91 -5.39 -7.73 -10.11
CA VAL A 91 -6.10 -7.65 -11.38
C VAL A 91 -6.24 -6.19 -11.75
N THR A 92 -5.64 -5.81 -12.88
CA THR A 92 -5.60 -4.40 -13.31
C THR A 92 -5.95 -4.26 -14.78
N SER A 93 -6.26 -3.02 -15.17
CA SER A 93 -6.32 -2.62 -16.57
C SER A 93 -5.76 -1.20 -16.64
N SER A 94 -5.49 -0.72 -17.85
CA SER A 94 -4.97 0.63 -18.02
C SER A 94 -5.44 1.18 -19.37
N ALA A 95 -5.13 2.47 -19.59
CA ALA A 95 -5.44 3.11 -20.87
C ALA A 95 -4.72 2.41 -22.03
N PHE A 96 -3.56 1.82 -21.78
CA PHE A 96 -2.76 1.12 -22.80
C PHE A 96 -3.21 -0.34 -22.97
N TYR A 97 -3.77 -0.93 -21.92
CA TYR A 97 -4.23 -2.33 -21.93
C TYR A 97 -5.62 -2.37 -21.29
N PRO A 98 -6.65 -2.08 -22.09
CA PRO A 98 -8.02 -1.99 -21.54
C PRO A 98 -8.57 -3.33 -21.03
N ASP A 99 -8.03 -4.45 -21.51
CA ASP A 99 -8.45 -5.76 -21.00
C ASP A 99 -7.81 -6.00 -19.64
N SER A 100 -8.56 -6.64 -18.74
CA SER A 100 -8.05 -6.95 -17.41
C SER A 100 -6.91 -7.95 -17.48
N LEU A 101 -5.87 -7.71 -16.70
CA LEU A 101 -4.71 -8.59 -16.57
C LEU A 101 -4.61 -9.04 -15.11
N ALA A 102 -4.59 -10.35 -14.92
CA ALA A 102 -4.42 -10.93 -13.57
C ALA A 102 -3.00 -11.45 -13.43
N ASP A 103 -2.34 -11.12 -12.32
CA ASP A 103 -0.96 -11.53 -12.09
C ASP A 103 -0.69 -11.64 -10.60
N ASP A 104 0.22 -12.53 -10.27
CA ASP A 104 0.74 -12.65 -8.91
C ASP A 104 2.10 -11.96 -8.87
N ILE A 105 2.22 -10.92 -8.07
CA ILE A 105 3.42 -10.12 -8.01
C ILE A 105 4.04 -10.14 -6.62
N LYS A 106 5.30 -9.75 -6.55
CA LYS A 106 6.02 -9.62 -5.29
C LYS A 106 6.24 -8.15 -5.00
N VAL A 107 5.73 -7.70 -3.87
CA VAL A 107 5.82 -6.29 -3.48
C VAL A 107 6.90 -6.15 -2.41
N PRO A 108 7.99 -5.45 -2.71
CA PRO A 108 9.05 -5.26 -1.72
C PRO A 108 8.64 -4.22 -0.69
N CYS A 109 9.01 -4.47 0.55
CA CYS A 109 8.73 -3.58 1.67
C CYS A 109 10.01 -3.32 2.44
N VAL A 110 10.08 -2.15 3.04
CA VAL A 110 11.21 -1.75 3.87
C VAL A 110 10.68 -1.17 5.18
N LYS A 111 11.41 -1.41 6.25
CA LYS A 111 11.02 -0.91 7.57
C LYS A 111 11.76 0.38 7.87
N SER A 112 11.00 1.41 8.23
CA SER A 112 11.54 2.70 8.63
C SER A 112 11.10 2.95 10.07
N GLY A 113 12.05 2.90 11.02
CA GLY A 113 11.71 2.97 12.42
C GLY A 113 10.86 1.76 12.82
N ARG A 114 9.64 2.01 13.23
CA ARG A 114 8.72 0.95 13.64
C ARG A 114 7.66 0.66 12.58
N GLN A 115 7.74 1.34 11.44
CA GLN A 115 6.70 1.24 10.43
C GLN A 115 7.22 0.62 9.15
N TRP A 116 6.41 -0.23 8.57
CA TRP A 116 6.69 -0.81 7.26
C TRP A 116 6.19 0.13 6.17
N GLN A 117 6.91 0.16 5.06
CA GLN A 117 6.55 0.96 3.89
C GLN A 117 6.73 0.13 2.64
N VAL A 118 5.88 0.38 1.64
CA VAL A 118 6.08 -0.22 0.32
C VAL A 118 7.31 0.45 -0.29
N LYS A 119 8.25 -0.36 -0.77
CA LYS A 119 9.48 0.16 -1.35
C LYS A 119 9.28 0.43 -2.83
N LEU A 120 9.30 1.71 -3.21
CA LEU A 120 9.20 2.12 -4.61
C LEU A 120 10.54 2.60 -5.16
N ILE A 121 11.46 2.96 -4.30
CA ILE A 121 12.77 3.43 -4.74
C ILE A 121 13.93 2.77 -3.98
#